data_970a4f776d57afb4895284912536992c
#
_entry.id   970a4f776d57afb4895284912536992c
#
_cell.length_a   1.000
_cell.length_b   1.000
_cell.length_c   1.000
_cell.angle_alpha   90.00
_cell.angle_beta   90.00
_cell.angle_gamma   90.00
#
_symmetry.space_group_name_H-M   'P 1'
#
loop_
_entity.id
_entity.type
_entity.pdbx_description
1 polymer ?
#
loop_
_entity_poly.entity_id
_entity_poly.type
_entity_poly.pdbx_seq_one_letter_code
_entity_poly.pdbx_strand_id
1 'polypeptide(L)'
;SGMAEVIVPITGKAGIFQISPTITSMAFYGKDDNLFRINRTTRDNAQEYAKVMTGLGQRNIAVAYDTRNRNFTESWLNEFRTAIAAEHATIAVAVPYESATDTDFAQVIGQMLAANPDSLFFISGALDVARFAQAARTQAPSLPIGAAEWAATEQLIDLGGEFVEGMLIVQNFDRDDQSPRYRDFAEAYFKRFQRPPGYSSVSAHDAATVVLTALKQRKRGETLKDAARRAGPYQ
;
A
#
# COMPACT_ATOMS: atom_id res chain seq x y z
N SER A 1 6.44 -5.82 2.30
CA SER A 1 6.59 -6.30 3.70
C SER A 1 7.36 -7.63 3.79
N GLY A 2 7.30 -8.50 2.78
CA GLY A 2 7.96 -9.82 2.82
C GLY A 2 9.47 -9.77 3.10
N MET A 3 10.21 -8.85 2.49
CA MET A 3 11.64 -8.69 2.76
C MET A 3 11.97 -8.33 4.22
N ALA A 4 11.07 -7.67 4.91
CA ALA A 4 11.27 -7.32 6.31
C ALA A 4 11.32 -8.54 7.24
N GLU A 5 10.62 -9.64 6.92
CA GLU A 5 10.68 -10.88 7.71
C GLU A 5 12.11 -11.44 7.79
N VAL A 6 12.88 -11.28 6.72
CA VAL A 6 14.27 -11.74 6.64
C VAL A 6 15.23 -10.72 7.27
N ILE A 7 15.04 -9.44 6.99
CA ILE A 7 15.99 -8.38 7.37
C ILE A 7 15.88 -8.00 8.84
N VAL A 8 14.66 -7.83 9.37
CA VAL A 8 14.44 -7.32 10.73
C VAL A 8 15.07 -8.19 11.84
N PRO A 9 14.99 -9.55 11.79
CA PRO A 9 15.67 -10.36 12.78
C PRO A 9 17.19 -10.23 12.76
N ILE A 10 17.79 -10.05 11.57
CA ILE A 10 19.25 -9.93 11.38
C ILE A 10 19.73 -8.60 11.95
N THR A 11 19.10 -7.50 11.54
CA THR A 11 19.46 -6.14 11.96
C THR A 11 19.12 -5.89 13.43
N GLY A 12 18.03 -6.50 13.92
CA GLY A 12 17.68 -6.48 15.33
C GLY A 12 18.76 -7.08 16.23
N LYS A 13 19.30 -8.26 15.86
CA LYS A 13 20.45 -8.87 16.56
C LYS A 13 21.72 -8.02 16.50
N ALA A 14 21.92 -7.32 15.40
CA ALA A 14 23.09 -6.45 15.21
C ALA A 14 22.91 -5.04 15.83
N GLY A 15 21.75 -4.74 16.43
CA GLY A 15 21.45 -3.42 16.98
C GLY A 15 21.35 -2.31 15.92
N ILE A 16 21.10 -2.66 14.67
CA ILE A 16 21.03 -1.71 13.55
C ILE A 16 19.64 -1.09 13.49
N PHE A 17 19.57 0.24 13.60
CA PHE A 17 18.34 0.99 13.38
C PHE A 17 17.92 0.94 11.91
N GLN A 18 16.63 0.70 11.70
CA GLN A 18 16.01 0.69 10.39
C GLN A 18 14.81 1.62 10.33
N ILE A 19 14.61 2.25 9.19
CA ILE A 19 13.37 2.94 8.88
C ILE A 19 12.84 2.45 7.53
N SER A 20 11.57 2.10 7.49
CA SER A 20 10.92 1.69 6.24
C SER A 20 9.92 2.73 5.76
N PRO A 21 10.06 3.19 4.51
CA PRO A 21 9.09 4.09 3.91
C PRO A 21 7.82 3.40 3.41
N THR A 22 7.78 2.05 3.31
CA THR A 22 6.69 1.36 2.59
C THR A 22 6.11 0.12 3.30
N ILE A 23 6.63 -0.27 4.48
CA ILE A 23 6.09 -1.41 5.23
C ILE A 23 4.80 -0.99 5.93
N THR A 24 3.70 -1.66 5.62
CA THR A 24 2.37 -1.40 6.20
C THR A 24 1.80 -2.59 6.98
N SER A 25 2.33 -3.80 6.78
CA SER A 25 1.84 -5.04 7.40
C SER A 25 1.76 -4.98 8.93
N MET A 26 0.67 -5.53 9.48
CA MET A 26 0.45 -5.66 10.91
C MET A 26 1.45 -6.60 11.61
N ALA A 27 2.14 -7.47 10.86
CA ALA A 27 3.16 -8.36 11.42
C ALA A 27 4.30 -7.62 12.15
N PHE A 28 4.51 -6.32 11.82
CA PHE A 28 5.53 -5.48 12.44
C PHE A 28 4.96 -4.39 13.36
N TYR A 29 3.66 -4.43 13.65
CA TYR A 29 3.00 -3.42 14.49
C TYR A 29 3.20 -3.69 15.98
N GLY A 30 3.42 -2.62 16.76
CA GLY A 30 3.48 -2.68 18.23
C GLY A 30 4.71 -3.41 18.79
N LYS A 31 5.73 -3.70 17.97
CA LYS A 31 6.96 -4.35 18.41
C LYS A 31 8.00 -3.33 18.88
N ASP A 32 8.64 -3.59 20.00
CA ASP A 32 9.80 -2.83 20.46
C ASP A 32 11.08 -3.37 19.83
N ASP A 33 11.20 -3.19 18.51
CA ASP A 33 12.37 -3.58 17.71
C ASP A 33 13.12 -2.34 17.18
N ASN A 34 14.07 -2.55 16.28
CA ASN A 34 14.82 -1.48 15.64
C ASN A 34 14.20 -0.98 14.33
N LEU A 35 13.00 -1.47 13.95
CA LEU A 35 12.28 -1.07 12.76
C LEU A 35 11.30 0.07 13.06
N PHE A 36 11.52 1.22 12.42
CA PHE A 36 10.57 2.32 12.37
C PHE A 36 9.82 2.30 11.04
N ARG A 37 8.57 2.75 11.07
CA ARG A 37 7.71 2.86 9.88
C ARG A 37 7.06 4.23 9.89
N ILE A 38 6.97 4.85 8.73
CA ILE A 38 6.34 6.17 8.58
C ILE A 38 4.94 6.09 7.98
N ASN A 39 4.59 4.94 7.37
CA ASN A 39 3.29 4.75 6.77
C ASN A 39 2.24 4.23 7.76
N ARG A 40 0.99 4.49 7.43
CA ARG A 40 -0.18 3.88 8.04
C ARG A 40 -0.09 2.35 7.93
N THR A 41 -0.81 1.66 8.79
CA THR A 41 -0.84 0.20 8.75
C THR A 41 -1.83 -0.32 7.70
N THR A 42 -1.71 -1.59 7.31
CA THR A 42 -2.74 -2.25 6.49
C THR A 42 -4.12 -2.21 7.15
N ARG A 43 -4.18 -2.19 8.49
CA ARG A 43 -5.45 -2.02 9.23
C ARG A 43 -6.09 -0.66 8.98
N ASP A 44 -5.33 0.42 9.12
CA ASP A 44 -5.84 1.77 8.93
C ASP A 44 -6.35 1.96 7.50
N ASN A 45 -5.58 1.47 6.51
CA ASN A 45 -5.96 1.53 5.10
C ASN A 45 -7.21 0.71 4.81
N ALA A 46 -7.30 -0.52 5.35
CA ALA A 46 -8.44 -1.39 5.16
C ALA A 46 -9.73 -0.83 5.78
N GLN A 47 -9.64 -0.23 6.96
CA GLN A 47 -10.79 0.40 7.63
C GLN A 47 -11.32 1.61 6.85
N GLU A 48 -10.44 2.46 6.37
CA GLU A 48 -10.83 3.61 5.55
C GLU A 48 -11.44 3.18 4.23
N TYR A 49 -10.81 2.22 3.56
CA TYR A 49 -11.29 1.71 2.29
C TYR A 49 -12.66 1.02 2.42
N ALA A 50 -12.86 0.22 3.47
CA ALA A 50 -14.14 -0.42 3.75
C ALA A 50 -15.28 0.61 3.88
N LYS A 51 -15.05 1.70 4.62
CA LYS A 51 -16.03 2.79 4.76
C LYS A 51 -16.37 3.45 3.42
N VAL A 52 -15.35 3.73 2.61
CA VAL A 52 -15.55 4.37 1.30
C VAL A 52 -16.35 3.45 0.37
N MET A 53 -15.95 2.17 0.24
CA MET A 53 -16.64 1.20 -0.61
C MET A 53 -18.11 1.03 -0.20
N THR A 54 -18.34 0.84 1.09
CA THR A 54 -19.71 0.65 1.61
C THR A 54 -20.54 1.93 1.51
N GLY A 55 -19.92 3.10 1.64
CA GLY A 55 -20.53 4.40 1.37
C GLY A 55 -20.98 4.55 -0.10
N LEU A 56 -20.29 3.90 -1.03
CA LEU A 56 -20.64 3.81 -2.46
C LEU A 56 -21.62 2.68 -2.78
N GLY A 57 -22.15 1.98 -1.76
CA GLY A 57 -23.14 0.93 -1.92
C GLY A 57 -22.58 -0.47 -2.19
N GLN A 58 -21.25 -0.64 -2.19
CA GLN A 58 -20.60 -1.93 -2.43
C GLN A 58 -20.70 -2.79 -1.16
N ARG A 59 -21.26 -3.99 -1.27
CA ARG A 59 -21.54 -4.87 -0.13
C ARG A 59 -21.04 -6.31 -0.30
N ASN A 60 -20.79 -6.75 -1.52
CA ASN A 60 -20.41 -8.11 -1.84
C ASN A 60 -19.15 -8.11 -2.72
N ILE A 61 -17.98 -8.02 -2.08
CA ILE A 61 -16.72 -7.73 -2.74
C ILE A 61 -15.97 -9.02 -3.11
N ALA A 62 -15.55 -9.20 -4.36
CA ALA A 62 -14.59 -10.22 -4.72
C ALA A 62 -13.16 -9.65 -4.64
N VAL A 63 -12.25 -10.42 -4.05
CA VAL A 63 -10.85 -10.01 -3.84
C VAL A 63 -9.92 -10.94 -4.57
N ALA A 64 -8.92 -10.43 -5.32
CA ALA A 64 -7.75 -11.19 -5.73
C ALA A 64 -6.50 -10.67 -5.03
N TYR A 65 -5.61 -11.57 -4.63
CA TYR A 65 -4.39 -11.19 -3.89
C TYR A 65 -3.17 -12.01 -4.31
N ASP A 66 -2.03 -11.32 -4.47
CA ASP A 66 -0.75 -11.92 -4.88
C ASP A 66 -0.08 -12.68 -3.73
N THR A 67 0.15 -13.98 -3.91
CA THR A 67 0.77 -14.85 -2.90
C THR A 67 2.29 -14.72 -2.82
N ARG A 68 2.94 -14.00 -3.70
CA ARG A 68 4.40 -13.77 -3.64
C ARG A 68 4.79 -12.77 -2.56
N ASN A 69 3.87 -11.88 -2.15
CA ASN A 69 4.11 -10.93 -1.07
C ASN A 69 3.11 -11.14 0.09
N ARG A 70 2.96 -12.39 0.54
CA ARG A 70 1.95 -12.84 1.53
C ARG A 70 1.90 -11.98 2.78
N ASN A 71 3.06 -11.59 3.31
CA ASN A 71 3.13 -10.76 4.51
C ASN A 71 2.36 -9.43 4.37
N PHE A 72 2.33 -8.87 3.17
CA PHE A 72 1.52 -7.69 2.86
C PHE A 72 0.09 -8.08 2.48
N THR A 73 -0.08 -8.96 1.50
CA THR A 73 -1.39 -9.21 0.89
C THR A 73 -2.35 -9.95 1.83
N GLU A 74 -1.86 -10.94 2.58
CA GLU A 74 -2.67 -11.63 3.59
C GLU A 74 -2.95 -10.74 4.80
N SER A 75 -1.98 -9.90 5.23
CA SER A 75 -2.23 -8.88 6.26
C SER A 75 -3.36 -7.94 5.82
N TRP A 76 -3.31 -7.47 4.58
CA TRP A 76 -4.34 -6.61 4.00
C TRP A 76 -5.70 -7.29 3.95
N LEU A 77 -5.76 -8.52 3.41
CA LEU A 77 -6.99 -9.29 3.29
C LEU A 77 -7.64 -9.56 4.65
N ASN A 78 -6.85 -9.90 5.66
CA ASN A 78 -7.36 -10.19 7.01
C ASN A 78 -7.94 -8.94 7.68
N GLU A 79 -7.23 -7.80 7.59
CA GLU A 79 -7.74 -6.54 8.13
C GLU A 79 -8.97 -6.06 7.36
N PHE A 80 -9.00 -6.28 6.03
CA PHE A 80 -10.15 -5.90 5.20
C PHE A 80 -11.38 -6.75 5.50
N ARG A 81 -11.24 -8.05 5.74
CA ARG A 81 -12.36 -8.91 6.20
C ARG A 81 -13.00 -8.37 7.48
N THR A 82 -12.17 -7.99 8.42
CA THR A 82 -12.63 -7.43 9.70
C THR A 82 -13.30 -6.07 9.49
N ALA A 83 -12.70 -5.19 8.71
CA ALA A 83 -13.21 -3.85 8.46
C ALA A 83 -14.53 -3.87 7.70
N ILE A 84 -14.64 -4.69 6.64
CA ILE A 84 -15.83 -4.73 5.80
C ILE A 84 -17.02 -5.38 6.52
N ALA A 85 -16.75 -6.37 7.39
CA ALA A 85 -17.78 -6.96 8.24
C ALA A 85 -18.37 -5.94 9.25
N ALA A 86 -17.53 -5.05 9.79
CA ALA A 86 -17.97 -3.97 10.65
C ALA A 86 -18.88 -2.95 9.93
N GLU A 87 -18.74 -2.83 8.61
CA GLU A 87 -19.57 -1.99 7.75
C GLU A 87 -20.75 -2.77 7.11
N HIS A 88 -21.10 -3.95 7.65
CA HIS A 88 -22.20 -4.80 7.17
C HIS A 88 -22.08 -5.22 5.70
N ALA A 89 -20.87 -5.49 5.25
CA ALA A 89 -20.55 -6.02 3.93
C ALA A 89 -19.72 -7.30 4.04
N THR A 90 -19.52 -8.01 2.94
CA THR A 90 -18.86 -9.32 2.91
C THR A 90 -17.83 -9.42 1.78
N ILE A 91 -16.86 -10.31 1.96
CA ILE A 91 -16.00 -10.77 0.87
C ILE A 91 -16.67 -12.02 0.28
N ALA A 92 -17.24 -11.88 -0.94
CA ALA A 92 -17.90 -12.95 -1.68
C ALA A 92 -16.95 -14.12 -1.95
N VAL A 93 -15.72 -13.79 -2.37
CA VAL A 93 -14.65 -14.73 -2.65
C VAL A 93 -13.31 -14.02 -2.50
N ALA A 94 -12.29 -14.76 -2.04
CA ALA A 94 -10.91 -14.30 -2.07
C ALA A 94 -10.09 -15.31 -2.90
N VAL A 95 -9.61 -14.87 -4.06
CA VAL A 95 -8.88 -15.69 -5.02
C VAL A 95 -7.38 -15.44 -4.88
N PRO A 96 -6.60 -16.42 -4.38
CA PRO A 96 -5.16 -16.34 -4.39
C PRO A 96 -4.63 -16.53 -5.81
N TYR A 97 -3.60 -15.80 -6.17
CA TYR A 97 -2.87 -16.04 -7.41
C TYR A 97 -1.38 -15.76 -7.18
N GLU A 98 -0.53 -16.27 -8.03
CA GLU A 98 0.89 -15.98 -8.04
C GLU A 98 1.22 -15.05 -9.21
N SER A 99 1.81 -13.89 -8.93
CA SER A 99 2.25 -12.95 -9.96
C SER A 99 3.41 -13.54 -10.75
N ALA A 100 3.19 -13.85 -12.03
CA ALA A 100 4.15 -14.41 -12.94
C ALA A 100 3.88 -13.92 -14.38
N THR A 101 4.79 -14.18 -15.30
CA THR A 101 4.65 -13.78 -16.70
C THR A 101 3.52 -14.53 -17.43
N ASP A 102 3.20 -15.73 -16.98
CA ASP A 102 2.18 -16.63 -17.51
C ASP A 102 0.88 -16.64 -16.68
N THR A 103 0.71 -15.73 -15.74
CA THR A 103 -0.53 -15.60 -14.96
C THR A 103 -1.72 -15.33 -15.88
N ASP A 104 -2.75 -16.20 -15.80
CA ASP A 104 -4.02 -16.02 -16.53
C ASP A 104 -4.96 -15.10 -15.74
N PHE A 105 -4.83 -13.79 -15.95
CA PHE A 105 -5.65 -12.77 -15.29
C PHE A 105 -7.14 -12.90 -15.66
N ALA A 106 -7.47 -13.36 -16.87
CA ALA A 106 -8.84 -13.56 -17.30
C ALA A 106 -9.51 -14.70 -16.54
N GLN A 107 -8.78 -15.78 -16.29
CA GLN A 107 -9.26 -16.90 -15.47
C GLN A 107 -9.51 -16.48 -14.02
N VAL A 108 -8.61 -15.70 -13.41
CA VAL A 108 -8.78 -15.19 -12.04
C VAL A 108 -10.03 -14.29 -11.96
N ILE A 109 -10.22 -13.39 -12.92
CA ILE A 109 -11.45 -12.56 -12.99
C ILE A 109 -12.70 -13.44 -13.13
N GLY A 110 -12.66 -14.47 -13.99
CA GLY A 110 -13.78 -15.43 -14.12
C GLY A 110 -14.14 -16.11 -12.79
N GLN A 111 -13.15 -16.49 -11.99
CA GLN A 111 -13.36 -17.06 -10.66
C GLN A 111 -13.99 -16.04 -9.68
N MET A 112 -13.52 -14.78 -9.74
CA MET A 112 -14.10 -13.71 -8.93
C MET A 112 -15.57 -13.45 -9.30
N LEU A 113 -15.88 -13.37 -10.59
CA LEU A 113 -17.23 -13.09 -11.10
C LEU A 113 -18.22 -14.22 -10.82
N ALA A 114 -17.77 -15.47 -10.70
CA ALA A 114 -18.61 -16.62 -10.36
C ALA A 114 -19.30 -16.47 -8.99
N ALA A 115 -18.78 -15.64 -8.11
CA ALA A 115 -19.37 -15.32 -6.81
C ALA A 115 -20.45 -14.20 -6.87
N ASN A 116 -20.78 -13.69 -8.05
CA ASN A 116 -21.71 -12.59 -8.29
C ASN A 116 -21.44 -11.36 -7.39
N PRO A 117 -20.22 -10.80 -7.43
CA PRO A 117 -19.85 -9.64 -6.62
C PRO A 117 -20.49 -8.37 -7.17
N ASP A 118 -20.60 -7.34 -6.32
CA ASP A 118 -20.95 -5.97 -6.71
C ASP A 118 -19.73 -5.07 -6.95
N SER A 119 -18.53 -5.55 -6.59
CA SER A 119 -17.26 -4.88 -6.87
C SER A 119 -16.08 -5.84 -6.83
N LEU A 120 -14.98 -5.45 -7.49
CA LEU A 120 -13.71 -6.17 -7.50
C LEU A 120 -12.65 -5.39 -6.74
N PHE A 121 -11.85 -6.08 -5.96
CA PHE A 121 -10.74 -5.48 -5.22
C PHE A 121 -9.44 -6.26 -5.40
N PHE A 122 -8.35 -5.55 -5.70
CA PHE A 122 -7.05 -6.17 -5.98
C PHE A 122 -6.00 -5.79 -4.93
N ILE A 123 -5.41 -6.77 -4.28
CA ILE A 123 -4.30 -6.60 -3.35
C ILE A 123 -3.03 -7.06 -4.06
N SER A 124 -2.49 -6.19 -4.92
CA SER A 124 -1.39 -6.51 -5.81
C SER A 124 -0.60 -5.27 -6.23
N GLY A 125 0.49 -5.49 -6.98
CA GLY A 125 1.29 -4.44 -7.57
C GLY A 125 0.66 -3.84 -8.84
N ALA A 126 1.11 -2.65 -9.24
CA ALA A 126 0.54 -1.86 -10.33
C ALA A 126 0.44 -2.60 -11.66
N LEU A 127 1.48 -3.37 -12.04
CA LEU A 127 1.49 -4.13 -13.29
C LEU A 127 0.35 -5.14 -13.36
N ASP A 128 0.17 -5.92 -12.30
CA ASP A 128 -0.88 -6.94 -12.27
C ASP A 128 -2.27 -6.31 -12.16
N VAL A 129 -2.40 -5.22 -11.39
CA VAL A 129 -3.67 -4.48 -11.29
C VAL A 129 -4.08 -3.90 -12.65
N ALA A 130 -3.15 -3.40 -13.45
CA ALA A 130 -3.45 -2.95 -14.82
C ALA A 130 -3.99 -4.10 -15.70
N ARG A 131 -3.39 -5.29 -15.61
CA ARG A 131 -3.84 -6.48 -16.34
C ARG A 131 -5.20 -7.00 -15.83
N PHE A 132 -5.41 -6.99 -14.53
CA PHE A 132 -6.72 -7.30 -13.94
C PHE A 132 -7.80 -6.31 -14.39
N ALA A 133 -7.49 -5.01 -14.40
CA ALA A 133 -8.43 -3.99 -14.86
C ALA A 133 -8.83 -4.23 -16.32
N GLN A 134 -7.89 -4.52 -17.20
CA GLN A 134 -8.17 -4.88 -18.60
C GLN A 134 -9.07 -6.10 -18.71
N ALA A 135 -8.74 -7.19 -18.00
CA ALA A 135 -9.54 -8.42 -18.01
C ALA A 135 -10.95 -8.19 -17.41
N ALA A 136 -11.06 -7.42 -16.33
CA ALA A 136 -12.32 -7.09 -15.69
C ALA A 136 -13.21 -6.22 -16.58
N ARG A 137 -12.66 -5.18 -17.22
CA ARG A 137 -13.44 -4.32 -18.14
C ARG A 137 -13.93 -5.07 -19.37
N THR A 138 -13.21 -6.12 -19.79
CA THR A 138 -13.64 -7.02 -20.88
C THR A 138 -14.81 -7.91 -20.47
N GLN A 139 -14.81 -8.45 -19.24
CA GLN A 139 -15.80 -9.44 -18.78
C GLN A 139 -16.98 -8.80 -18.04
N ALA A 140 -16.75 -7.68 -17.33
CA ALA A 140 -17.74 -6.97 -16.53
C ALA A 140 -17.47 -5.46 -16.56
N PRO A 141 -17.72 -4.77 -17.68
CA PRO A 141 -17.26 -3.40 -17.93
C PRO A 141 -17.74 -2.36 -16.93
N SER A 142 -18.93 -2.55 -16.35
CA SER A 142 -19.56 -1.60 -15.42
C SER A 142 -19.26 -1.88 -13.95
N LEU A 143 -18.61 -3.00 -13.63
CA LEU A 143 -18.37 -3.38 -12.24
C LEU A 143 -17.33 -2.44 -11.60
N PRO A 144 -17.60 -1.86 -10.42
CA PRO A 144 -16.62 -1.07 -9.70
C PRO A 144 -15.33 -1.85 -9.41
N ILE A 145 -14.20 -1.19 -9.59
CA ILE A 145 -12.87 -1.79 -9.36
C ILE A 145 -12.10 -0.94 -8.37
N GLY A 146 -11.42 -1.60 -7.43
CA GLY A 146 -10.51 -0.96 -6.53
C GLY A 146 -9.22 -1.74 -6.31
N ALA A 147 -8.22 -1.07 -5.73
CA ALA A 147 -6.95 -1.70 -5.41
C ALA A 147 -6.31 -1.13 -4.14
N ALA A 148 -5.50 -1.95 -3.48
CA ALA A 148 -4.68 -1.57 -2.35
C ALA A 148 -3.55 -0.60 -2.77
N GLU A 149 -2.99 0.11 -1.80
CA GLU A 149 -1.96 1.15 -1.98
C GLU A 149 -0.70 0.69 -2.73
N TRP A 150 -0.42 -0.59 -2.78
CA TRP A 150 0.71 -1.12 -3.54
C TRP A 150 0.61 -0.86 -5.05
N ALA A 151 -0.60 -0.77 -5.56
CA ALA A 151 -0.86 -0.42 -6.96
C ALA A 151 -0.80 1.10 -7.24
N ALA A 152 -0.81 1.95 -6.21
CA ALA A 152 -0.97 3.39 -6.32
C ALA A 152 0.29 4.11 -6.84
N THR A 153 0.80 3.68 -7.98
CA THR A 153 1.97 4.25 -8.67
C THR A 153 1.58 4.80 -10.04
N GLU A 154 2.40 5.68 -10.59
CA GLU A 154 2.25 6.21 -11.96
C GLU A 154 2.22 5.08 -12.99
N GLN A 155 2.96 4.00 -12.73
CA GLN A 155 2.98 2.81 -13.59
C GLN A 155 1.59 2.21 -13.80
N LEU A 156 0.68 2.30 -12.82
CA LEU A 156 -0.69 1.83 -13.01
C LEU A 156 -1.41 2.60 -14.13
N ILE A 157 -1.24 3.91 -14.16
CA ILE A 157 -1.85 4.78 -15.17
C ILE A 157 -1.21 4.52 -16.53
N ASP A 158 0.12 4.46 -16.57
CA ASP A 158 0.88 4.25 -17.81
C ASP A 158 0.53 2.91 -18.48
N LEU A 159 0.34 1.85 -17.70
CA LEU A 159 0.05 0.51 -18.20
C LEU A 159 -1.45 0.21 -18.34
N GLY A 160 -2.27 0.81 -17.50
CA GLY A 160 -3.70 0.53 -17.45
C GLY A 160 -4.51 1.38 -18.42
N GLY A 161 -4.05 2.60 -18.78
CA GLY A 161 -4.76 3.49 -19.68
C GLY A 161 -6.22 3.68 -19.29
N GLU A 162 -7.13 3.57 -20.25
CA GLU A 162 -8.57 3.70 -20.05
C GLU A 162 -9.19 2.62 -19.13
N PHE A 163 -8.57 1.45 -19.00
CA PHE A 163 -9.10 0.36 -18.19
C PHE A 163 -9.07 0.66 -16.68
N VAL A 164 -8.22 1.58 -16.25
CA VAL A 164 -8.11 1.98 -14.84
C VAL A 164 -8.91 3.25 -14.51
N GLU A 165 -9.61 3.81 -15.48
CA GLU A 165 -10.50 4.94 -15.25
C GLU A 165 -11.60 4.60 -14.23
N GLY A 166 -11.82 5.49 -13.27
CA GLY A 166 -12.82 5.33 -12.23
C GLY A 166 -12.47 4.28 -11.16
N MET A 167 -11.25 3.74 -11.15
CA MET A 167 -10.78 2.86 -10.07
C MET A 167 -10.62 3.63 -8.76
N LEU A 168 -11.00 2.97 -7.67
CA LEU A 168 -10.78 3.46 -6.32
C LEU A 168 -9.48 2.89 -5.76
N ILE A 169 -8.52 3.77 -5.40
CA ILE A 169 -7.22 3.34 -4.88
C ILE A 169 -6.87 4.09 -3.61
N VAL A 170 -6.41 3.34 -2.59
CA VAL A 170 -5.88 3.94 -1.37
C VAL A 170 -4.58 4.67 -1.69
N GLN A 171 -4.48 5.92 -1.28
CA GLN A 171 -3.27 6.73 -1.37
C GLN A 171 -2.67 6.97 0.02
N ASN A 172 -1.36 6.90 0.12
CA ASN A 172 -0.62 7.15 1.36
C ASN A 172 -0.15 8.61 1.50
N PHE A 173 -0.42 9.45 0.51
CA PHE A 173 -0.13 10.89 0.55
C PHE A 173 -1.14 11.62 -0.33
N ASP A 174 -1.33 12.91 -0.03
CA ASP A 174 -2.16 13.79 -0.85
C ASP A 174 -1.32 14.33 -2.02
N ARG A 175 -1.71 14.02 -3.25
CA ARG A 175 -1.04 14.52 -4.46
C ARG A 175 -1.25 16.02 -4.67
N ASP A 176 -2.33 16.54 -4.12
CA ASP A 176 -2.73 17.93 -4.24
C ASP A 176 -2.30 18.78 -3.04
N ASP A 177 -1.42 18.23 -2.17
CA ASP A 177 -0.87 18.94 -1.01
C ASP A 177 -0.17 20.22 -1.47
N GLN A 178 -0.66 21.36 -0.95
CA GLN A 178 -0.15 22.69 -1.24
C GLN A 178 0.83 23.20 -0.16
N SER A 179 1.21 22.35 0.79
CA SER A 179 2.16 22.72 1.83
C SER A 179 3.52 23.13 1.21
N PRO A 180 4.18 24.14 1.75
CA PRO A 180 5.49 24.57 1.26
C PRO A 180 6.50 23.41 1.22
N ARG A 181 6.49 22.55 2.24
CA ARG A 181 7.39 21.41 2.35
C ARG A 181 7.22 20.43 1.18
N TYR A 182 5.97 20.07 0.84
CA TYR A 182 5.72 19.17 -0.27
C TYR A 182 6.09 19.82 -1.61
N ARG A 183 5.73 21.08 -1.81
CA ARG A 183 6.04 21.81 -3.04
C ARG A 183 7.53 21.94 -3.29
N ASP A 184 8.32 22.31 -2.26
CA ASP A 184 9.78 22.41 -2.36
C ASP A 184 10.39 21.04 -2.73
N PHE A 185 9.92 19.96 -2.11
CA PHE A 185 10.34 18.61 -2.46
C PHE A 185 9.97 18.24 -3.90
N ALA A 186 8.71 18.47 -4.29
CA ALA A 186 8.20 18.11 -5.61
C ALA A 186 8.94 18.87 -6.73
N GLU A 187 9.24 20.16 -6.52
CA GLU A 187 10.03 20.97 -7.45
C GLU A 187 11.46 20.46 -7.57
N ALA A 188 12.14 20.20 -6.45
CA ALA A 188 13.49 19.66 -6.45
C ALA A 188 13.56 18.28 -7.11
N TYR A 189 12.56 17.43 -6.86
CA TYR A 189 12.44 16.11 -7.45
C TYR A 189 12.23 16.21 -8.97
N PHE A 190 11.31 17.05 -9.42
CA PHE A 190 11.03 17.26 -10.83
C PHE A 190 12.27 17.82 -11.56
N LYS A 191 12.96 18.79 -10.99
CA LYS A 191 14.19 19.34 -11.55
C LYS A 191 15.25 18.27 -11.80
N ARG A 192 15.34 17.27 -10.92
CA ARG A 192 16.33 16.20 -11.03
C ARG A 192 15.91 15.04 -11.91
N PHE A 193 14.64 14.64 -11.87
CA PHE A 193 14.17 13.40 -12.49
C PHE A 193 13.21 13.61 -13.68
N GLN A 194 12.85 14.87 -13.97
CA GLN A 194 11.94 15.27 -15.05
C GLN A 194 10.58 14.57 -15.01
N ARG A 195 10.13 14.24 -13.81
CA ARG A 195 8.81 13.64 -13.53
C ARG A 195 8.37 13.99 -12.11
N PRO A 196 7.05 14.03 -11.82
CA PRO A 196 6.57 14.26 -10.47
C PRO A 196 6.95 13.11 -9.52
N PRO A 197 7.05 13.37 -8.20
CA PRO A 197 7.29 12.31 -7.22
C PRO A 197 6.03 11.45 -7.04
N GLY A 198 6.19 10.12 -7.02
CA GLY A 198 5.16 9.19 -6.59
C GLY A 198 5.25 8.88 -5.09
N TYR A 199 4.29 8.10 -4.58
CA TYR A 199 4.19 7.81 -3.14
C TYR A 199 5.49 7.26 -2.53
N SER A 200 6.21 6.39 -3.26
CA SER A 200 7.46 5.81 -2.78
C SER A 200 8.57 6.86 -2.62
N SER A 201 8.60 7.86 -3.51
CA SER A 201 9.57 8.96 -3.45
C SER A 201 9.27 9.89 -2.27
N VAL A 202 8.00 10.23 -2.07
CA VAL A 202 7.54 11.05 -0.93
C VAL A 202 7.87 10.33 0.38
N SER A 203 7.45 9.09 0.52
CA SER A 203 7.72 8.29 1.73
C SER A 203 9.22 8.09 1.99
N ALA A 204 10.05 7.91 0.94
CA ALA A 204 11.50 7.79 1.09
C ALA A 204 12.14 9.11 1.56
N HIS A 205 11.67 10.25 1.03
CA HIS A 205 12.10 11.57 1.48
C HIS A 205 11.77 11.79 2.97
N ASP A 206 10.55 11.44 3.38
CA ASP A 206 10.13 11.57 4.77
C ASP A 206 10.93 10.65 5.70
N ALA A 207 11.16 9.40 5.31
CA ALA A 207 12.01 8.48 6.06
C ALA A 207 13.44 9.02 6.23
N ALA A 208 14.03 9.57 5.16
CA ALA A 208 15.34 10.21 5.21
C ALA A 208 15.34 11.42 6.14
N THR A 209 14.29 12.23 6.11
CA THR A 209 14.13 13.41 6.99
C THR A 209 14.10 12.98 8.46
N VAL A 210 13.38 11.92 8.79
CA VAL A 210 13.37 11.36 10.16
C VAL A 210 14.77 10.95 10.60
N VAL A 211 15.50 10.20 9.77
CA VAL A 211 16.88 9.77 10.09
C VAL A 211 17.82 10.95 10.27
N LEU A 212 17.80 11.90 9.33
CA LEU A 212 18.68 13.07 9.38
C LEU A 212 18.39 13.98 10.59
N THR A 213 17.11 14.14 10.94
CA THR A 213 16.70 14.89 12.13
C THR A 213 17.18 14.19 13.39
N ALA A 214 16.96 12.88 13.48
CA ALA A 214 17.44 12.08 14.61
C ALA A 214 18.96 12.16 14.77
N LEU A 215 19.71 12.07 13.68
CA LEU A 215 21.19 12.19 13.68
C LEU A 215 21.64 13.57 14.15
N LYS A 216 21.03 14.64 13.65
CA LYS A 216 21.37 16.03 14.04
C LYS A 216 21.11 16.29 15.52
N GLN A 217 20.07 15.70 16.08
CA GLN A 217 19.64 15.90 17.46
C GLN A 217 20.18 14.85 18.45
N ARG A 218 20.90 13.84 17.95
CA ARG A 218 21.42 12.73 18.76
C ARG A 218 22.39 13.24 19.82
N LYS A 219 22.16 12.80 21.07
CA LYS A 219 23.04 13.09 22.19
C LYS A 219 24.18 12.08 22.29
N ARG A 220 25.26 12.44 22.97
CA ARG A 220 26.39 11.53 23.22
C ARG A 220 25.90 10.30 24.00
N GLY A 221 26.20 9.11 23.51
CA GLY A 221 25.80 7.83 24.15
C GLY A 221 24.35 7.40 23.85
N GLU A 222 23.53 8.21 23.20
CA GLU A 222 22.17 7.87 22.83
C GLU A 222 22.17 6.96 21.59
N THR A 223 21.26 5.97 21.53
CA THR A 223 21.06 5.17 20.30
C THR A 223 20.32 5.99 19.25
N LEU A 224 20.45 5.63 17.97
CA LEU A 224 19.67 6.31 16.91
C LEU A 224 18.17 6.06 17.05
N LYS A 225 17.79 4.88 17.54
CA LYS A 225 16.41 4.53 17.89
C LYS A 225 15.81 5.49 18.91
N ASP A 226 16.52 5.74 20.00
CA ASP A 226 16.07 6.63 21.07
C ASP A 226 16.04 8.09 20.60
N ALA A 227 17.04 8.49 19.82
CA ALA A 227 17.09 9.82 19.21
C ALA A 227 15.90 10.04 18.27
N ALA A 228 15.55 9.04 17.43
CA ALA A 228 14.39 9.11 16.55
C ALA A 228 13.07 9.20 17.32
N ARG A 229 12.89 8.41 18.37
CA ARG A 229 11.69 8.50 19.25
C ARG A 229 11.55 9.86 19.90
N ARG A 230 12.63 10.42 20.40
CA ARG A 230 12.64 11.70 21.11
C ARG A 230 12.46 12.91 20.17
N ALA A 231 12.99 12.82 18.95
CA ALA A 231 12.95 13.93 17.99
C ALA A 231 11.56 14.16 17.36
N GLY A 232 10.63 13.22 17.49
CA GLY A 232 9.25 13.41 17.05
C GLY A 232 8.45 14.38 17.93
N PRO A 233 7.29 14.86 17.46
CA PRO A 233 6.70 14.55 16.17
C PRO A 233 7.46 15.19 15.01
N TYR A 234 7.52 14.46 13.88
CA TYR A 234 8.13 14.95 12.66
C TYR A 234 7.07 15.70 11.83
N GLN A 235 7.42 16.92 11.46
CA GLN A 235 6.57 17.81 10.64
C GLN A 235 7.12 17.92 9.25
#